data_2c84cf9111386e22b465afe23e2f2957
#
_entry.id   2c84cf9111386e22b465afe23e2f2957
#
_cell.length_a   1.000
_cell.length_b   1.000
_cell.length_c   1.000
_cell.angle_alpha   90.00
_cell.angle_beta   90.00
_cell.angle_gamma   90.00
#
_symmetry.space_group_name_H-M   'P 1'
#
loop_
_entity.id
_entity.type
_entity.pdbx_description
1 polymer ?
#
loop_
_entity_poly.entity_id
_entity_poly.type
_entity_poly.pdbx_seq_one_letter_code
_entity_poly.pdbx_strand_id
1 'polypeptide(L)'
;MEPGLERNRRRQGVAAATVVIRMFEHVREDWKNYDGDLTRQGLWVMLVYRFGRWRYRIGPRWLRLPLSFLYKALKLLSQILTGIDLPCEAQVGRHFTIEHFGDIIISGDAVIGDDVTVRNGVTIGLKRTNEPGSPVIGNRVDIGAGAKVLGPIRIGDDVVIGANAVVITDVPSNSLAVGVPARIKPRTGAGR
;
A
#
# COMPACT_ATOMS: atom_id res chain seq x y z
N MET A 1 -40.46 15.52 -18.92
CA MET A 1 -39.17 14.86 -18.77
C MET A 1 -38.33 15.77 -17.87
N GLU A 2 -38.05 15.32 -16.61
CA GLU A 2 -37.56 16.23 -15.56
C GLU A 2 -36.08 16.61 -15.75
N PRO A 3 -35.75 17.91 -15.79
CA PRO A 3 -34.35 18.37 -15.96
C PRO A 3 -33.38 17.95 -14.84
N GLY A 4 -33.93 17.51 -13.70
CA GLY A 4 -33.16 17.03 -12.54
C GLY A 4 -32.52 15.65 -12.72
N LEU A 5 -33.20 14.74 -13.42
CA LEU A 5 -32.72 13.37 -13.68
C LEU A 5 -31.55 13.33 -14.67
N GLU A 6 -31.56 14.21 -15.68
CA GLU A 6 -30.44 14.30 -16.63
C GLU A 6 -29.18 14.92 -16.00
N ARG A 7 -29.34 15.94 -15.15
CA ARG A 7 -28.22 16.52 -14.39
C ARG A 7 -27.58 15.50 -13.44
N ASN A 8 -28.39 14.66 -12.81
CA ASN A 8 -27.87 13.65 -11.90
C ASN A 8 -27.13 12.50 -12.63
N ARG A 9 -27.66 12.08 -13.80
CA ARG A 9 -26.98 11.09 -14.67
C ARG A 9 -25.66 11.63 -15.23
N ARG A 10 -25.59 12.91 -15.64
CA ARG A 10 -24.32 13.52 -16.10
C ARG A 10 -23.30 13.65 -14.98
N ARG A 11 -23.72 14.03 -13.76
CA ARG A 11 -22.81 14.06 -12.58
C ARG A 11 -22.28 12.67 -12.21
N GLN A 12 -23.10 11.64 -12.27
CA GLN A 12 -22.68 10.27 -12.02
C GLN A 12 -21.74 9.76 -13.12
N GLY A 13 -21.98 10.09 -14.39
CA GLY A 13 -21.10 9.76 -15.50
C GLY A 13 -19.74 10.42 -15.40
N VAL A 14 -19.69 11.70 -15.06
CA VAL A 14 -18.44 12.45 -14.87
C VAL A 14 -17.66 11.91 -13.66
N ALA A 15 -18.34 11.59 -12.56
CA ALA A 15 -17.70 10.99 -11.40
C ALA A 15 -17.10 9.61 -11.72
N ALA A 16 -17.83 8.76 -12.47
CA ALA A 16 -17.34 7.45 -12.89
C ALA A 16 -16.14 7.58 -13.84
N ALA A 17 -16.19 8.47 -14.82
CA ALA A 17 -15.06 8.74 -15.73
C ALA A 17 -13.82 9.22 -14.98
N THR A 18 -13.96 10.15 -14.03
CA THR A 18 -12.86 10.64 -13.20
C THR A 18 -12.23 9.52 -12.37
N VAL A 19 -13.04 8.58 -11.88
CA VAL A 19 -12.59 7.43 -11.11
C VAL A 19 -11.75 6.47 -11.96
N VAL A 20 -12.19 6.22 -13.21
CA VAL A 20 -11.45 5.37 -14.16
C VAL A 20 -10.13 6.06 -14.55
N ILE A 21 -10.15 7.34 -14.86
CA ILE A 21 -8.96 8.11 -15.23
C ILE A 21 -7.91 8.05 -14.10
N ARG A 22 -8.30 8.30 -12.85
CA ARG A 22 -7.38 8.23 -11.70
C ARG A 22 -6.80 6.83 -11.49
N MET A 23 -7.54 5.76 -11.77
CA MET A 23 -7.00 4.41 -11.72
C MET A 23 -5.89 4.22 -12.76
N PHE A 24 -6.13 4.65 -14.00
CA PHE A 24 -5.13 4.55 -15.06
C PHE A 24 -3.89 5.41 -14.77
N GLU A 25 -4.05 6.58 -14.15
CA GLU A 25 -2.93 7.41 -13.69
C GLU A 25 -2.07 6.66 -12.68
N HIS A 26 -2.65 6.07 -11.64
CA HIS A 26 -1.90 5.29 -10.65
C HIS A 26 -1.24 4.04 -11.25
N VAL A 27 -1.94 3.31 -12.12
CA VAL A 27 -1.36 2.17 -12.82
C VAL A 27 -0.18 2.61 -13.69
N ARG A 28 -0.28 3.75 -14.37
CA ARG A 28 0.81 4.29 -15.18
C ARG A 28 1.99 4.76 -14.32
N GLU A 29 1.72 5.35 -13.15
CA GLU A 29 2.75 5.72 -12.18
C GLU A 29 3.46 4.48 -11.64
N ASP A 30 2.71 3.45 -11.21
CA ASP A 30 3.28 2.17 -10.77
C ASP A 30 4.11 1.54 -11.89
N TRP A 31 3.61 1.51 -13.14
CA TRP A 31 4.35 1.01 -14.30
C TRP A 31 5.70 1.73 -14.49
N LYS A 32 5.71 3.06 -14.39
CA LYS A 32 6.95 3.85 -14.49
C LYS A 32 7.88 3.61 -13.31
N ASN A 33 7.34 3.49 -12.10
CA ASN A 33 8.11 3.25 -10.88
C ASN A 33 8.85 1.90 -10.91
N TYR A 34 8.32 0.94 -11.67
CA TYR A 34 8.94 -0.37 -11.91
C TYR A 34 9.66 -0.48 -13.27
N ASP A 35 9.91 0.65 -13.96
CA ASP A 35 10.55 0.71 -15.30
C ASP A 35 9.85 -0.13 -16.37
N GLY A 36 8.58 -0.43 -16.19
CA GLY A 36 7.82 -1.34 -17.06
C GLY A 36 8.29 -2.79 -17.04
N ASP A 37 9.12 -3.17 -16.08
CA ASP A 37 9.69 -4.49 -15.97
C ASP A 37 8.70 -5.49 -15.37
N LEU A 38 8.13 -6.33 -16.25
CA LEU A 38 7.20 -7.39 -15.87
C LEU A 38 7.86 -8.53 -15.06
N THR A 39 9.17 -8.58 -14.93
CA THR A 39 9.85 -9.56 -14.08
C THR A 39 9.80 -9.17 -12.60
N ARG A 40 9.48 -7.92 -12.30
CA ARG A 40 9.34 -7.43 -10.93
C ARG A 40 7.97 -7.78 -10.36
N GLN A 41 7.89 -8.77 -9.47
CA GLN A 41 6.64 -9.22 -8.86
C GLN A 41 5.90 -8.12 -8.09
N GLY A 42 6.61 -7.13 -7.56
CA GLY A 42 6.01 -5.98 -6.91
C GLY A 42 5.02 -5.23 -7.81
N LEU A 43 5.31 -5.12 -9.11
CA LEU A 43 4.39 -4.52 -10.09
C LEU A 43 3.07 -5.30 -10.16
N TRP A 44 3.12 -6.63 -10.19
CA TRP A 44 1.90 -7.46 -10.26
C TRP A 44 1.02 -7.29 -9.03
N VAL A 45 1.65 -7.26 -7.84
CA VAL A 45 0.95 -7.01 -6.59
C VAL A 45 0.26 -5.64 -6.61
N MET A 46 0.96 -4.59 -7.07
CA MET A 46 0.40 -3.25 -7.19
C MET A 46 -0.77 -3.19 -8.17
N LEU A 47 -0.68 -3.86 -9.32
CA LEU A 47 -1.79 -3.93 -10.29
C LEU A 47 -3.05 -4.59 -9.67
N VAL A 48 -2.88 -5.72 -8.97
CA VAL A 48 -3.98 -6.39 -8.25
C VAL A 48 -4.55 -5.48 -7.16
N TYR A 49 -3.69 -4.81 -6.40
CA TYR A 49 -4.10 -3.85 -5.36
C TYR A 49 -4.91 -2.69 -5.96
N ARG A 50 -4.42 -2.02 -7.02
CA ARG A 50 -5.12 -0.91 -7.70
C ARG A 50 -6.46 -1.35 -8.27
N PHE A 51 -6.53 -2.54 -8.87
CA PHE A 51 -7.78 -3.14 -9.34
C PHE A 51 -8.77 -3.36 -8.18
N GLY A 52 -8.29 -3.89 -7.04
CA GLY A 52 -9.09 -4.06 -5.83
C GLY A 52 -9.67 -2.74 -5.31
N ARG A 53 -8.86 -1.69 -5.26
CA ARG A 53 -9.28 -0.34 -4.85
C ARG A 53 -10.32 0.26 -5.81
N TRP A 54 -10.09 0.13 -7.11
CA TRP A 54 -10.99 0.65 -8.13
C TRP A 54 -12.36 0.01 -8.06
N ARG A 55 -12.46 -1.31 -7.87
CA ARG A 55 -13.73 -2.02 -7.83
C ARG A 55 -14.69 -1.49 -6.74
N TYR A 56 -14.19 -0.99 -5.61
CA TYR A 56 -15.02 -0.38 -4.56
C TYR A 56 -15.74 0.90 -5.01
N ARG A 57 -15.25 1.54 -6.07
CA ARG A 57 -15.84 2.76 -6.63
C ARG A 57 -16.96 2.46 -7.64
N ILE A 58 -17.19 1.20 -7.98
CA ILE A 58 -18.27 0.79 -8.88
C ILE A 58 -19.58 0.76 -8.08
N GLY A 59 -20.53 1.61 -8.48
CA GLY A 59 -21.80 1.79 -7.78
C GLY A 59 -22.72 0.56 -7.84
N PRO A 60 -23.03 -0.02 -9.03
CA PRO A 60 -23.97 -1.13 -9.14
C PRO A 60 -23.46 -2.42 -8.51
N ARG A 61 -24.17 -2.95 -7.52
CA ARG A 61 -23.80 -4.20 -6.81
C ARG A 61 -23.66 -5.40 -7.74
N TRP A 62 -24.53 -5.53 -8.73
CA TRP A 62 -24.53 -6.66 -9.67
C TRP A 62 -23.26 -6.68 -10.53
N LEU A 63 -22.69 -5.52 -10.87
CA LEU A 63 -21.41 -5.42 -11.59
C LEU A 63 -20.22 -5.62 -10.65
N ARG A 64 -20.32 -5.16 -9.41
CA ARG A 64 -19.24 -5.28 -8.42
C ARG A 64 -19.04 -6.71 -7.92
N LEU A 65 -20.09 -7.54 -7.87
CA LEU A 65 -19.99 -8.93 -7.40
C LEU A 65 -19.00 -9.77 -8.23
N PRO A 66 -19.16 -9.91 -9.57
CA PRO A 66 -18.21 -10.68 -10.37
C PRO A 66 -16.78 -10.14 -10.30
N LEU A 67 -16.62 -8.80 -10.27
CA LEU A 67 -15.30 -8.18 -10.11
C LEU A 67 -14.68 -8.47 -8.74
N SER A 68 -15.51 -8.67 -7.71
CA SER A 68 -15.03 -9.06 -6.38
C SER A 68 -14.53 -10.50 -6.34
N PHE A 69 -15.18 -11.40 -7.06
CA PHE A 69 -14.68 -12.77 -7.23
C PHE A 69 -13.37 -12.79 -8.01
N LEU A 70 -13.29 -12.05 -9.11
CA LEU A 70 -12.06 -11.91 -9.89
C LEU A 70 -10.91 -11.35 -9.03
N TYR A 71 -11.18 -10.28 -8.27
CA TYR A 71 -10.17 -9.72 -7.35
C TYR A 71 -9.66 -10.75 -6.34
N LYS A 72 -10.58 -11.51 -5.70
CA LYS A 72 -10.20 -12.53 -4.73
C LYS A 72 -9.32 -13.62 -5.35
N ALA A 73 -9.66 -14.06 -6.56
CA ALA A 73 -8.88 -15.04 -7.30
C ALA A 73 -7.48 -14.48 -7.66
N LEU A 74 -7.41 -13.26 -8.19
CA LEU A 74 -6.15 -12.59 -8.53
C LEU A 74 -5.29 -12.33 -7.28
N LYS A 75 -5.91 -11.92 -6.16
CA LYS A 75 -5.22 -11.73 -4.89
C LYS A 75 -4.62 -13.05 -4.38
N LEU A 76 -5.42 -14.13 -4.37
CA LEU A 76 -4.94 -15.45 -3.95
C LEU A 76 -3.78 -15.94 -4.82
N LEU A 77 -3.91 -15.80 -6.15
CA LEU A 77 -2.85 -16.17 -7.07
C LEU A 77 -1.58 -15.34 -6.84
N SER A 78 -1.72 -14.03 -6.65
CA SER A 78 -0.61 -13.14 -6.32
C SER A 78 0.08 -13.56 -5.01
N GLN A 79 -0.68 -13.86 -3.96
CA GLN A 79 -0.13 -14.34 -2.68
C GLN A 79 0.65 -15.65 -2.83
N ILE A 80 0.11 -16.63 -3.58
CA ILE A 80 0.77 -17.92 -3.80
C ILE A 80 2.08 -17.74 -4.60
N LEU A 81 2.07 -16.91 -5.64
CA LEU A 81 3.21 -16.72 -6.53
C LEU A 81 4.31 -15.82 -5.94
N THR A 82 3.93 -14.86 -5.09
CA THR A 82 4.88 -13.83 -4.63
C THR A 82 5.16 -13.89 -3.12
N GLY A 83 4.30 -14.55 -2.34
CA GLY A 83 4.37 -14.50 -0.87
C GLY A 83 4.05 -13.11 -0.29
N ILE A 84 3.32 -12.26 -1.03
CA ILE A 84 3.00 -10.89 -0.62
C ILE A 84 1.50 -10.77 -0.33
N ASP A 85 1.16 -10.38 0.88
CA ASP A 85 -0.22 -10.02 1.26
C ASP A 85 -0.37 -8.51 1.39
N LEU A 86 -0.87 -7.87 0.32
CA LEU A 86 -1.27 -6.46 0.28
C LEU A 86 -2.78 -6.37 0.01
N PRO A 87 -3.61 -6.25 1.05
CA PRO A 87 -5.05 -6.12 0.87
C PRO A 87 -5.42 -4.75 0.31
N CYS A 88 -6.45 -4.71 -0.53
CA CYS A 88 -6.91 -3.45 -1.14
C CYS A 88 -7.59 -2.49 -0.15
N GLU A 89 -7.81 -2.91 1.07
CA GLU A 89 -8.30 -2.11 2.19
C GLU A 89 -7.23 -1.16 2.72
N ALA A 90 -5.96 -1.56 2.72
CA ALA A 90 -4.84 -0.71 3.09
C ALA A 90 -4.81 0.57 2.25
N GLN A 91 -4.39 1.67 2.86
CA GLN A 91 -4.22 2.93 2.15
C GLN A 91 -2.74 3.07 1.76
N VAL A 92 -2.46 2.96 0.46
CA VAL A 92 -1.10 3.05 -0.06
C VAL A 92 -1.02 4.20 -1.04
N GLY A 93 -0.06 5.07 -0.82
CA GLY A 93 0.24 6.26 -1.61
C GLY A 93 0.80 5.95 -3.00
N ARG A 94 1.46 6.95 -3.60
CA ARG A 94 2.10 6.86 -4.92
C ARG A 94 3.52 6.34 -4.77
N HIS A 95 4.05 5.76 -5.85
CA HIS A 95 5.44 5.25 -5.94
C HIS A 95 5.79 4.27 -4.81
N PHE A 96 4.81 3.49 -4.35
CA PHE A 96 5.09 2.42 -3.40
C PHE A 96 5.88 1.31 -4.08
N THR A 97 7.08 1.05 -3.58
CA THR A 97 8.02 0.11 -4.20
C THR A 97 8.22 -1.12 -3.33
N ILE A 98 8.01 -2.28 -3.94
CA ILE A 98 8.39 -3.59 -3.38
C ILE A 98 9.63 -4.05 -4.15
N GLU A 99 10.81 -3.94 -3.52
CA GLU A 99 12.09 -4.26 -4.20
C GLU A 99 12.32 -5.75 -4.37
N HIS A 100 12.00 -6.54 -3.34
CA HIS A 100 12.13 -7.99 -3.37
C HIS A 100 10.83 -8.63 -2.91
N PHE A 101 10.47 -9.77 -3.48
CA PHE A 101 9.28 -10.52 -3.11
C PHE A 101 9.54 -11.51 -1.98
N GLY A 102 8.46 -11.99 -1.37
CA GLY A 102 8.49 -13.02 -0.33
C GLY A 102 8.25 -12.49 1.08
N ASP A 103 7.30 -13.12 1.74
CA ASP A 103 6.98 -12.92 3.15
C ASP A 103 6.69 -11.46 3.56
N ILE A 104 6.01 -10.71 2.67
CA ILE A 104 5.55 -9.35 2.99
C ILE A 104 4.09 -9.40 3.40
N ILE A 105 3.79 -8.89 4.60
CA ILE A 105 2.43 -8.86 5.14
C ILE A 105 2.09 -7.42 5.55
N ILE A 106 1.04 -6.88 4.95
CA ILE A 106 0.54 -5.53 5.24
C ILE A 106 -0.91 -5.62 5.73
N SER A 107 -1.20 -5.05 6.88
CA SER A 107 -2.56 -5.00 7.42
C SER A 107 -3.47 -4.15 6.55
N GLY A 108 -4.75 -4.54 6.44
CA GLY A 108 -5.77 -3.76 5.74
C GLY A 108 -6.04 -2.38 6.32
N ASP A 109 -5.72 -2.17 7.60
CA ASP A 109 -5.90 -0.88 8.27
C ASP A 109 -4.65 0.01 8.23
N ALA A 110 -3.56 -0.45 7.59
CA ALA A 110 -2.33 0.32 7.48
C ALA A 110 -2.52 1.52 6.55
N VAL A 111 -1.89 2.64 6.93
CA VAL A 111 -1.81 3.85 6.10
C VAL A 111 -0.34 4.08 5.75
N ILE A 112 -0.04 4.13 4.47
CA ILE A 112 1.31 4.26 3.93
C ILE A 112 1.32 5.46 2.97
N GLY A 113 2.25 6.37 3.20
CA GLY A 113 2.42 7.58 2.39
C GLY A 113 3.01 7.34 1.00
N ASP A 114 3.47 8.41 0.39
CA ASP A 114 4.10 8.42 -0.94
C ASP A 114 5.59 8.05 -0.85
N ASP A 115 6.14 7.46 -1.93
CA ASP A 115 7.58 7.16 -2.08
C ASP A 115 8.12 6.23 -0.98
N VAL A 116 7.33 5.25 -0.55
CA VAL A 116 7.73 4.27 0.46
C VAL A 116 8.26 3.01 -0.21
N THR A 117 9.41 2.54 0.26
CA THR A 117 10.03 1.30 -0.22
C THR A 117 10.00 0.22 0.87
N VAL A 118 9.60 -0.98 0.48
CA VAL A 118 9.63 -2.18 1.35
C VAL A 118 10.41 -3.30 0.68
N ARG A 119 10.99 -4.18 1.48
CA ARG A 119 11.74 -5.35 1.03
C ARG A 119 11.13 -6.64 1.56
N ASN A 120 11.62 -7.77 1.11
CA ASN A 120 11.15 -9.09 1.56
C ASN A 120 11.15 -9.21 3.10
N GLY A 121 10.24 -10.02 3.63
CA GLY A 121 10.11 -10.30 5.05
C GLY A 121 9.53 -9.16 5.90
N VAL A 122 9.09 -8.04 5.28
CA VAL A 122 8.52 -6.91 6.01
C VAL A 122 7.11 -7.22 6.49
N THR A 123 6.82 -6.92 7.77
CA THR A 123 5.47 -6.97 8.32
C THR A 123 5.05 -5.58 8.79
N ILE A 124 3.91 -5.09 8.31
CA ILE A 124 3.27 -3.83 8.74
C ILE A 124 1.88 -4.20 9.25
N GLY A 125 1.65 -4.14 10.56
CA GLY A 125 0.37 -4.60 11.07
C GLY A 125 0.15 -4.47 12.57
N LEU A 126 -0.74 -5.30 13.08
CA LEU A 126 -1.13 -5.32 14.49
C LEU A 126 0.03 -5.81 15.37
N LYS A 127 0.14 -5.24 16.56
CA LYS A 127 1.08 -5.73 17.58
C LYS A 127 0.57 -7.03 18.22
N ARG A 128 -0.75 -7.11 18.44
CA ARG A 128 -1.45 -8.28 18.99
C ARG A 128 -2.82 -8.40 18.34
N THR A 129 -3.33 -9.63 18.20
CA THR A 129 -4.62 -9.91 17.56
C THR A 129 -5.80 -9.17 18.21
N ASN A 130 -5.74 -8.93 19.50
CA ASN A 130 -6.82 -8.28 20.28
C ASN A 130 -6.58 -6.78 20.53
N GLU A 131 -5.49 -6.21 20.05
CA GLU A 131 -5.18 -4.79 20.14
C GLU A 131 -5.37 -4.16 18.75
N PRO A 132 -6.50 -3.47 18.49
CA PRO A 132 -6.74 -2.84 17.21
C PRO A 132 -5.77 -1.68 16.99
N GLY A 133 -5.42 -1.46 15.74
CA GLY A 133 -4.59 -0.35 15.30
C GLY A 133 -3.36 -0.81 14.52
N SER A 134 -3.23 -0.24 13.35
CA SER A 134 -2.14 -0.49 12.41
C SER A 134 -1.27 0.75 12.25
N PRO A 135 -0.03 0.59 11.80
CA PRO A 135 0.89 1.70 11.60
C PRO A 135 0.38 2.74 10.60
N VAL A 136 0.69 4.00 10.89
CA VAL A 136 0.60 5.13 9.95
C VAL A 136 2.02 5.52 9.57
N ILE A 137 2.38 5.32 8.31
CA ILE A 137 3.72 5.53 7.77
C ILE A 137 3.69 6.78 6.87
N GLY A 138 4.61 7.69 7.10
CA GLY A 138 4.79 8.92 6.34
C GLY A 138 5.37 8.69 4.94
N ASN A 139 5.91 9.75 4.37
CA ASN A 139 6.44 9.74 3.02
C ASN A 139 7.95 9.46 3.00
N ARG A 140 8.46 8.95 1.87
CA ARG A 140 9.90 8.69 1.64
C ARG A 140 10.54 7.83 2.75
N VAL A 141 9.77 6.83 3.21
CA VAL A 141 10.23 5.87 4.21
C VAL A 141 10.84 4.65 3.54
N ASP A 142 12.04 4.29 3.98
CA ASP A 142 12.75 3.10 3.50
C ASP A 142 12.74 2.00 4.56
N ILE A 143 12.11 0.86 4.27
CA ILE A 143 11.93 -0.24 5.20
C ILE A 143 12.79 -1.43 4.78
N GLY A 144 13.81 -1.69 5.58
CA GLY A 144 14.78 -2.78 5.35
C GLY A 144 14.16 -4.17 5.43
N ALA A 145 14.82 -5.13 4.78
CA ALA A 145 14.37 -6.52 4.74
C ALA A 145 14.15 -7.11 6.13
N GLY A 146 13.08 -7.87 6.32
CA GLY A 146 12.73 -8.53 7.57
C GLY A 146 12.19 -7.60 8.68
N ALA A 147 12.11 -6.30 8.46
CA ALA A 147 11.64 -5.37 9.48
C ALA A 147 10.17 -5.59 9.85
N LYS A 148 9.84 -5.38 11.12
CA LYS A 148 8.49 -5.52 11.66
C LYS A 148 8.06 -4.16 12.23
N VAL A 149 6.99 -3.57 11.69
CA VAL A 149 6.40 -2.31 12.11
C VAL A 149 5.02 -2.61 12.68
N LEU A 150 4.88 -2.58 13.99
CA LEU A 150 3.74 -3.20 14.65
C LEU A 150 3.03 -2.27 15.64
N GLY A 151 1.70 -2.26 15.56
CA GLY A 151 0.79 -1.55 16.45
C GLY A 151 0.35 -0.17 15.95
N PRO A 152 -0.44 0.57 16.73
CA PRO A 152 -0.98 1.88 16.36
C PRO A 152 0.08 2.98 16.49
N ILE A 153 1.18 2.84 15.78
CA ILE A 153 2.34 3.74 15.82
C ILE A 153 2.41 4.64 14.59
N ARG A 154 3.12 5.76 14.73
CA ARG A 154 3.37 6.72 13.66
C ARG A 154 4.84 6.70 13.27
N ILE A 155 5.11 6.53 12.01
CA ILE A 155 6.43 6.67 11.42
C ILE A 155 6.41 7.97 10.61
N GLY A 156 7.29 8.89 10.94
CA GLY A 156 7.40 10.18 10.27
C GLY A 156 7.98 10.07 8.85
N ASP A 157 8.09 11.21 8.19
CA ASP A 157 8.69 11.29 6.85
C ASP A 157 10.21 11.09 6.91
N ASP A 158 10.79 10.64 5.79
CA ASP A 158 12.25 10.48 5.63
C ASP A 158 12.89 9.54 6.65
N VAL A 159 12.14 8.57 7.17
CA VAL A 159 12.62 7.55 8.11
C VAL A 159 13.25 6.38 7.36
N VAL A 160 14.35 5.88 7.91
CA VAL A 160 14.95 4.61 7.50
C VAL A 160 14.77 3.59 8.62
N ILE A 161 14.17 2.46 8.30
CA ILE A 161 14.04 1.31 9.21
C ILE A 161 15.05 0.25 8.75
N GLY A 162 16.00 -0.07 9.62
CA GLY A 162 17.05 -1.04 9.30
C GLY A 162 16.51 -2.46 9.15
N ALA A 163 17.25 -3.29 8.44
CA ALA A 163 16.91 -4.70 8.25
C ALA A 163 16.71 -5.41 9.61
N ASN A 164 15.69 -6.27 9.69
CA ASN A 164 15.29 -7.02 10.89
C ASN A 164 14.96 -6.16 12.13
N ALA A 165 14.76 -4.84 11.98
CA ALA A 165 14.35 -4.00 13.08
C ALA A 165 12.90 -4.30 13.49
N VAL A 166 12.60 -4.25 14.80
CA VAL A 166 11.24 -4.39 15.34
C VAL A 166 10.80 -3.06 15.94
N VAL A 167 9.98 -2.32 15.19
CA VAL A 167 9.48 -1.00 15.55
C VAL A 167 8.11 -1.14 16.18
N ILE A 168 8.00 -0.74 17.45
CA ILE A 168 6.78 -0.85 18.27
C ILE A 168 6.43 0.46 18.98
N THR A 169 7.11 1.54 18.63
CA THR A 169 6.92 2.90 19.14
C THR A 169 7.00 3.90 18.00
N ASP A 170 6.46 5.10 18.20
CA ASP A 170 6.52 6.18 17.21
C ASP A 170 7.97 6.52 16.84
N VAL A 171 8.19 6.83 15.56
CA VAL A 171 9.49 7.25 15.03
C VAL A 171 9.33 8.64 14.41
N PRO A 172 10.03 9.66 14.94
CA PRO A 172 9.98 11.01 14.37
C PRO A 172 10.61 11.06 12.98
N SER A 173 10.22 12.06 12.19
CA SER A 173 10.79 12.29 10.86
C SER A 173 12.32 12.43 10.90
N ASN A 174 12.97 12.13 9.76
CA ASN A 174 14.43 12.20 9.60
C ASN A 174 15.20 11.35 10.62
N SER A 175 14.71 10.16 10.90
CA SER A 175 15.29 9.23 11.87
C SER A 175 15.68 7.88 11.25
N LEU A 176 16.59 7.21 11.96
CA LEU A 176 16.99 5.84 11.71
C LEU A 176 16.49 4.96 12.88
N ALA A 177 15.70 3.93 12.58
CA ALA A 177 15.22 2.95 13.56
C ALA A 177 15.90 1.59 13.32
N VAL A 178 16.68 1.09 14.29
CA VAL A 178 17.46 -0.15 14.15
C VAL A 178 17.44 -1.00 15.42
N GLY A 179 17.42 -2.32 15.26
CA GLY A 179 17.52 -3.29 16.36
C GLY A 179 16.18 -3.85 16.82
N VAL A 180 16.21 -4.70 17.86
CA VAL A 180 15.07 -5.44 18.42
C VAL A 180 15.07 -5.32 19.96
N PRO A 181 14.16 -4.52 20.57
CA PRO A 181 13.29 -3.53 19.92
C PRO A 181 14.12 -2.41 19.28
N ALA A 182 13.54 -1.72 18.28
CA ALA A 182 14.25 -0.68 17.55
C ALA A 182 14.63 0.51 18.43
N ARG A 183 15.88 0.95 18.30
CA ARG A 183 16.38 2.20 18.87
C ARG A 183 16.36 3.28 17.79
N ILE A 184 15.82 4.44 18.15
CA ILE A 184 15.67 5.56 17.25
C ILE A 184 16.91 6.45 17.39
N LYS A 185 17.52 6.82 16.25
CA LYS A 185 18.67 7.72 16.17
C LYS A 185 18.36 8.82 15.15
N PRO A 186 18.84 10.05 15.36
CA PRO A 186 18.79 11.05 14.31
C PRO A 186 19.51 10.54 13.05
N ARG A 187 18.95 10.77 11.87
CA ARG A 187 19.60 10.46 10.61
C ARG A 187 20.60 11.57 10.31
N THR A 188 21.86 11.35 10.63
CA THR A 188 22.95 12.25 10.29
C THR A 188 23.37 12.00 8.85
N GLY A 189 23.12 12.99 7.96
CA GLY A 189 23.58 12.98 6.58
C GLY A 189 22.55 12.40 5.58
N ALA A 190 22.22 13.20 4.59
CA ALA A 190 21.54 12.76 3.39
C ALA A 190 22.50 11.93 2.54
N GLY A 191 22.63 10.65 2.84
CA GLY A 191 23.19 9.65 1.93
C GLY A 191 22.05 9.06 1.10
N ARG A 192 21.89 9.52 -0.13
CA ARG A 192 21.19 8.78 -1.19
C ARG A 192 22.11 7.71 -1.75
#